data_0d206df5737a3a16b86c766e9e3959b5
#
_entry.id   0d206df5737a3a16b86c766e9e3959b5
#
_cell.length_a   1.000
_cell.length_b   1.000
_cell.length_c   1.000
_cell.angle_alpha   90.00
_cell.angle_beta   90.00
_cell.angle_gamma   90.00
#
_symmetry.space_group_name_H-M   'P 1'
#
loop_
_entity.id
_entity.type
_entity.pdbx_description
1 polymer ?
#
loop_
_entity_poly.entity_id
_entity_poly.type
_entity_poly.pdbx_seq_one_letter_code
_entity_poly.pdbx_strand_id
1 'polypeptide(L)'
;MVNGAGLAMATMDIIKLAGGEPANFLDVGGGASPEQIENAFRILSSDPSVKAVFINVFGGILRVDRLAEGIIAAVKKLGLKL
;
A
#
# COMPACT_ATOMS: atom_id res chain seq x y z
N MET A 1 -0.46 2.12 -2.11
CA MET A 1 0.63 1.14 -1.97
C MET A 1 0.78 0.35 -3.26
N VAL A 2 1.97 0.20 -3.74
CA VAL A 2 2.29 -0.47 -5.01
C VAL A 2 3.56 -1.30 -4.88
N ASN A 3 3.88 -2.09 -5.89
CA ASN A 3 5.18 -2.76 -6.02
C ASN A 3 5.88 -2.34 -7.32
N GLY A 4 6.51 -1.19 -7.28
CA GLY A 4 7.29 -0.63 -8.37
C GLY A 4 7.09 0.86 -8.53
N ALA A 5 8.18 1.59 -8.74
CA ALA A 5 8.15 3.05 -8.82
C ALA A 5 7.34 3.58 -10.01
N GLY A 6 7.46 2.92 -11.17
CA GLY A 6 6.67 3.29 -12.35
C GLY A 6 5.17 3.10 -12.12
N LEU A 7 4.80 2.00 -11.45
CA LEU A 7 3.42 1.74 -11.08
C LEU A 7 2.90 2.77 -10.08
N ALA A 8 3.74 3.22 -9.15
CA ALA A 8 3.38 4.27 -8.19
C ALA A 8 2.99 5.56 -8.89
N MET A 9 3.78 6.00 -9.84
CA MET A 9 3.51 7.22 -10.61
C MET A 9 2.22 7.09 -11.41
N ALA A 10 2.03 5.98 -12.11
CA ALA A 10 0.83 5.73 -12.91
C ALA A 10 -0.42 5.64 -12.04
N THR A 11 -0.32 5.02 -10.87
CA THR A 11 -1.44 4.89 -9.92
C THR A 11 -1.86 6.26 -9.39
N MET A 12 -0.91 7.13 -9.03
CA MET A 12 -1.22 8.48 -8.58
C MET A 12 -1.92 9.30 -9.66
N ASP A 13 -1.45 9.18 -10.92
CA ASP A 13 -2.07 9.87 -12.05
C ASP A 13 -3.52 9.43 -12.25
N ILE A 14 -3.79 8.13 -12.16
CA ILE A 14 -5.15 7.58 -12.31
C ILE A 14 -6.06 8.01 -11.16
N ILE A 15 -5.56 8.03 -9.94
CA ILE A 15 -6.33 8.52 -8.78
C ILE A 15 -6.72 9.98 -9.00
N LYS A 16 -5.78 10.81 -9.44
CA LYS A 16 -6.02 12.22 -9.71
C LYS A 16 -7.03 12.41 -10.84
N LEU A 17 -6.89 11.64 -11.91
CA LEU A 17 -7.81 11.69 -13.05
C LEU A 17 -9.24 11.29 -12.64
N ALA A 18 -9.38 10.35 -11.73
CA ALA A 18 -10.68 9.90 -11.22
C ALA A 18 -11.31 10.85 -10.18
N GLY A 19 -10.65 11.93 -9.85
CA GLY A 19 -11.15 12.94 -8.92
C GLY A 19 -10.69 12.76 -7.47
N GLY A 20 -9.79 11.81 -7.22
CA GLY A 20 -9.19 11.63 -5.89
C GLY A 20 -7.97 12.52 -5.69
N GLU A 21 -7.49 12.57 -4.48
CA GLU A 21 -6.30 13.33 -4.11
C GLU A 21 -5.30 12.40 -3.43
N PRO A 22 -4.20 12.00 -4.13
CA PRO A 22 -3.19 11.14 -3.52
C PRO A 22 -2.45 11.89 -2.40
N ALA A 23 -2.50 11.35 -1.19
CA ALA A 23 -1.76 11.91 -0.06
C ALA A 23 -0.28 11.58 -0.15
N ASN A 24 0.03 10.37 -0.59
CA ASN A 24 1.40 9.87 -0.73
C ASN A 24 1.40 8.59 -1.57
N PHE A 25 2.57 8.03 -1.78
CA PHE A 25 2.70 6.68 -2.31
C PHE A 25 3.73 5.90 -1.51
N LEU A 26 3.59 4.58 -1.52
CA LEU A 26 4.56 3.69 -0.90
C LEU A 26 4.79 2.50 -1.82
N ASP A 27 6.04 2.32 -2.21
CA ASP A 27 6.50 1.22 -3.06
C ASP A 27 7.12 0.15 -2.15
N VAL A 28 6.49 -1.03 -2.09
CA VAL A 28 7.01 -2.13 -1.28
C VAL A 28 8.02 -3.00 -2.01
N GLY A 29 8.27 -2.71 -3.28
CA GLY A 29 9.18 -3.52 -4.11
C GLY A 29 8.60 -4.89 -4.44
N GLY A 30 9.44 -5.76 -5.00
CA GLY A 30 9.02 -7.07 -5.47
C GLY A 30 9.12 -8.20 -4.44
N GLY A 31 9.87 -8.01 -3.37
CA GLY A 31 10.16 -9.07 -2.39
C GLY A 31 9.71 -8.75 -0.97
N ALA A 32 8.63 -8.01 -0.80
CA ALA A 32 8.19 -7.55 0.51
C ALA A 32 7.82 -8.71 1.43
N SER A 33 8.41 -8.74 2.62
CA SER A 33 8.06 -9.66 3.69
C SER A 33 6.81 -9.16 4.44
N PRO A 34 6.12 -10.03 5.21
CA PRO A 34 5.01 -9.59 6.07
C PRO A 34 5.39 -8.46 7.02
N GLU A 35 6.61 -8.48 7.54
CA GLU A 35 7.13 -7.43 8.42
C GLU A 35 7.28 -6.09 7.68
N GLN A 36 7.79 -6.11 6.45
CA GLN A 36 7.88 -4.92 5.62
C GLN A 36 6.51 -4.34 5.29
N ILE A 37 5.53 -5.20 5.04
CA ILE A 37 4.15 -4.80 4.78
C ILE A 37 3.55 -4.15 6.02
N GLU A 38 3.77 -4.72 7.20
CA GLU A 38 3.33 -4.13 8.46
C GLU A 38 3.95 -2.74 8.67
N ASN A 39 5.25 -2.61 8.44
CA ASN A 39 5.94 -1.33 8.56
C ASN A 39 5.40 -0.30 7.56
N ALA A 40 5.09 -0.73 6.35
CA ALA A 40 4.49 0.12 5.33
C ALA A 40 3.14 0.68 5.81
N PHE A 41 2.28 -0.16 6.37
CA PHE A 41 1.00 0.27 6.94
C PHE A 41 1.18 1.19 8.13
N ARG A 42 2.17 0.93 8.97
CA ARG A 42 2.49 1.80 10.11
C ARG A 42 2.85 3.21 9.64
N ILE A 43 3.66 3.29 8.58
CA ILE A 43 4.04 4.58 7.99
C ILE A 43 2.82 5.29 7.40
N LEU A 44 2.03 4.58 6.61
CA LEU A 44 0.84 5.16 5.99
C LEU A 44 -0.18 5.64 7.01
N SER A 45 -0.40 4.87 8.07
CA SER A 45 -1.37 5.21 9.11
C SER A 45 -0.91 6.34 10.03
N SER A 46 0.38 6.68 10.01
CA SER A 46 0.90 7.81 10.79
C SER A 46 0.57 9.17 10.18
N ASP A 47 0.15 9.21 8.92
CA ASP A 47 -0.23 10.44 8.25
C ASP A 47 -1.74 10.69 8.47
N PRO A 48 -2.11 11.74 9.21
CA PRO A 48 -3.52 12.01 9.51
C PRO A 48 -4.33 12.42 8.28
N SER A 49 -3.69 12.79 7.16
CA SER A 49 -4.38 13.14 5.92
C SER A 49 -4.84 11.90 5.13
N VAL A 50 -4.34 10.71 5.46
CA VAL A 50 -4.73 9.47 4.79
C VAL A 50 -6.12 9.05 5.26
N LYS A 51 -7.06 8.94 4.30
CA LYS A 51 -8.44 8.53 4.56
C LYS A 51 -8.72 7.11 4.09
N ALA A 52 -7.97 6.64 3.10
CA ALA A 52 -8.10 5.29 2.55
C ALA A 52 -6.74 4.85 1.99
N VAL A 53 -6.52 3.55 1.92
CA VAL A 53 -5.34 2.98 1.30
C VAL A 53 -5.75 2.23 0.04
N PHE A 54 -5.26 2.71 -1.10
CA PHE A 54 -5.44 2.02 -2.37
C PHE A 54 -4.23 1.13 -2.63
N ILE A 55 -4.47 -0.15 -2.86
CA ILE A 55 -3.41 -1.14 -3.07
C ILE A 55 -3.50 -1.64 -4.51
N ASN A 56 -2.48 -1.34 -5.30
CA ASN A 56 -2.39 -1.73 -6.70
C ASN A 56 -1.05 -2.41 -6.92
N VAL A 57 -1.07 -3.74 -7.07
CA VAL A 57 0.14 -4.55 -7.17
C VAL A 57 0.04 -5.54 -8.32
N PHE A 58 1.20 -5.86 -8.90
CA PHE A 58 1.33 -6.99 -9.83
C PHE A 58 1.89 -8.20 -9.09
N GLY A 59 1.21 -9.33 -9.22
CA GLY A 59 1.75 -10.62 -8.82
C GLY A 59 2.88 -11.03 -9.76
N GLY A 60 3.82 -11.81 -9.23
CA GLY A 60 5.02 -12.25 -9.94
C GLY A 60 6.07 -12.60 -8.90
N ILE A 61 7.11 -11.77 -8.76
CA ILE A 61 8.07 -11.90 -7.68
C ILE A 61 7.36 -11.71 -6.33
N LEU A 62 6.51 -10.70 -6.24
CA LEU A 62 5.65 -10.51 -5.08
C LEU A 62 4.49 -11.51 -5.12
N ARG A 63 4.32 -12.29 -4.07
CA ARG A 63 3.19 -13.19 -3.90
C ARG A 63 2.01 -12.43 -3.30
N VAL A 64 0.95 -12.30 -4.08
CA VAL A 64 -0.24 -11.53 -3.68
C VAL A 64 -0.96 -12.14 -2.48
N ASP A 65 -0.94 -13.47 -2.35
CA ASP A 65 -1.51 -14.17 -1.19
C ASP A 65 -0.78 -13.80 0.10
N ARG A 66 0.55 -13.72 0.06
CA ARG A 66 1.36 -13.28 1.21
C ARG A 66 1.17 -11.81 1.52
N LEU A 67 1.01 -10.99 0.49
CA LEU A 67 0.68 -9.58 0.67
C LEU A 67 -0.65 -9.45 1.41
N ALA A 68 -1.67 -10.18 0.98
CA ALA A 68 -2.99 -10.16 1.63
C ALA A 68 -2.91 -10.59 3.11
N GLU A 69 -2.17 -11.65 3.41
CA GLU A 69 -1.94 -12.09 4.79
C GLU A 69 -1.26 -11.02 5.63
N GLY A 70 -0.23 -10.37 5.08
CA GLY A 70 0.48 -9.28 5.74
C GLY A 70 -0.43 -8.07 6.00
N ILE A 71 -1.30 -7.73 5.06
CA ILE A 71 -2.27 -6.65 5.22
C ILE A 71 -3.26 -6.97 6.34
N ILE A 72 -3.82 -8.18 6.35
CA ILE A 72 -4.77 -8.61 7.40
C ILE A 72 -4.10 -8.53 8.77
N ALA A 73 -2.89 -9.06 8.89
CA ALA A 73 -2.14 -9.02 10.14
C ALA A 73 -1.86 -7.58 10.59
N ALA A 74 -1.46 -6.71 9.67
CA ALA A 74 -1.17 -5.31 9.96
C ALA A 74 -2.43 -4.56 10.43
N VAL A 75 -3.54 -4.76 9.76
CA VAL A 75 -4.83 -4.12 10.15
C VAL A 75 -5.22 -4.53 11.56
N LYS A 76 -5.12 -5.82 11.88
CA LYS A 76 -5.44 -6.32 13.23
C LYS A 76 -4.49 -5.78 14.29
N LYS A 77 -3.18 -5.83 14.01
CA LYS A 77 -2.14 -5.44 14.97
C LYS A 77 -2.14 -3.95 15.24
N LEU A 78 -2.33 -3.13 14.23
CA LEU A 78 -2.30 -1.67 14.33
C LEU A 78 -3.66 -1.07 14.67
N GLY A 79 -4.73 -1.85 14.64
CA GLY A 79 -6.09 -1.37 14.90
C GLY A 79 -6.55 -0.32 13.89
N LEU A 80 -6.18 -0.48 12.63
CA LEU A 80 -6.49 0.51 11.60
C LEU A 80 -7.98 0.60 11.33
N LYS A 81 -8.45 1.82 11.11
CA LYS A 81 -9.85 2.14 10.79
C LYS A 81 -10.00 2.84 9.45
N LEU A 82 -9.10 2.51 8.52
CA LEU A 82 -9.10 3.07 7.18
C LEU A 82 -10.00 2.27 6.25
#